data_252b7af6ce6e9828913d8ca1e83aa132
#
_entry.id   252b7af6ce6e9828913d8ca1e83aa132
#
_cell.length_a   1.000
_cell.length_b   1.000
_cell.length_c   1.000
_cell.angle_alpha   90.00
_cell.angle_beta   90.00
_cell.angle_gamma   90.00
#
_symmetry.space_group_name_H-M   'P 1'
#
loop_
_entity.id
_entity.type
_entity.pdbx_description
1 polymer ?
#
loop_
_entity_poly.entity_id
_entity_poly.type
_entity_poly.pdbx_seq_one_letter_code
_entity_poly.pdbx_strand_id
1 'polypeptide(L)'
;MIEVDPDLRTDIRWQLIERITASPPFQKSTRLRDLLRFMAERTIHGQPQDLTEHRIGSAVFGKPQDYSVVEDSSVRVHVRQLRLKLHEYFDGEGRDETCIVEIPKGAYTTVFRTVEQKTAQIGRAHV
;
A
#
# COMPACT_ATOMS: atom_id res chain seq x y z
N MET A 1 -9.41 7.10 15.60
CA MET A 1 -8.64 5.90 15.33
C MET A 1 -9.50 4.86 14.65
N ILE A 2 -8.95 4.23 13.66
CA ILE A 2 -9.71 3.26 12.90
C ILE A 2 -9.61 1.90 13.54
N GLU A 3 -10.74 1.31 13.77
CA GLU A 3 -10.78 0.01 14.35
C GLU A 3 -10.62 -1.02 13.25
N VAL A 4 -9.68 -1.94 13.44
CA VAL A 4 -9.43 -2.95 12.44
C VAL A 4 -10.48 -4.06 12.57
N ASP A 5 -11.12 -4.37 11.45
CA ASP A 5 -12.06 -5.47 11.39
C ASP A 5 -11.36 -6.76 11.85
N PRO A 6 -11.98 -7.53 12.77
CA PRO A 6 -11.35 -8.78 13.20
C PRO A 6 -10.99 -9.72 12.05
N ASP A 7 -11.82 -9.77 11.02
CA ASP A 7 -11.52 -10.61 9.86
C ASP A 7 -10.28 -10.12 9.14
N LEU A 8 -10.06 -8.82 9.14
CA LEU A 8 -8.90 -8.24 8.50
C LEU A 8 -7.62 -8.69 9.19
N ARG A 9 -7.65 -8.80 10.50
CA ARG A 9 -6.45 -9.18 11.25
C ARG A 9 -5.92 -10.55 10.87
N THR A 10 -6.79 -11.43 10.42
CA THR A 10 -6.36 -12.78 10.04
C THR A 10 -6.02 -12.87 8.56
N ASP A 11 -6.20 -11.81 7.82
CA ASP A 11 -5.89 -11.80 6.39
C ASP A 11 -4.39 -11.61 6.21
N ILE A 12 -3.76 -12.53 5.48
CA ILE A 12 -2.32 -12.48 5.32
C ILE A 12 -1.89 -11.23 4.55
N ARG A 13 -2.76 -10.70 3.69
CA ARG A 13 -2.45 -9.46 2.99
C ARG A 13 -2.36 -8.30 3.96
N TRP A 14 -3.30 -8.25 4.91
CA TRP A 14 -3.28 -7.19 5.91
C TRP A 14 -2.07 -7.34 6.83
N GLN A 15 -1.71 -8.56 7.16
CA GLN A 15 -0.54 -8.79 8.00
C GLN A 15 0.72 -8.28 7.30
N LEU A 16 0.78 -8.44 5.98
CA LEU A 16 1.89 -7.86 5.21
C LEU A 16 1.89 -6.34 5.33
N ILE A 17 0.71 -5.72 5.21
CA ILE A 17 0.62 -4.27 5.32
C ILE A 17 1.10 -3.82 6.70
N GLU A 18 0.77 -4.56 7.74
CA GLU A 18 1.23 -4.20 9.08
C GLU A 18 2.74 -4.28 9.21
N ARG A 19 3.35 -5.29 8.61
CA ARG A 19 4.81 -5.39 8.63
C ARG A 19 5.46 -4.24 7.87
N ILE A 20 4.89 -3.90 6.72
CA ILE A 20 5.42 -2.81 5.92
C ILE A 20 5.36 -1.49 6.67
N THR A 21 4.20 -1.19 7.25
CA THR A 21 4.03 0.10 7.92
C THR A 21 4.85 0.20 9.20
N ALA A 22 5.27 -0.91 9.76
CA ALA A 22 6.13 -0.92 10.93
C ALA A 22 7.62 -0.87 10.57
N SER A 23 7.95 -0.96 9.29
CA SER A 23 9.34 -1.06 8.86
C SER A 23 10.01 0.32 8.83
N PRO A 24 11.35 0.35 8.83
CA PRO A 24 12.07 1.62 8.86
C PRO A 24 11.70 2.62 7.78
N PRO A 25 11.50 2.23 6.52
CA PRO A 25 11.13 3.23 5.51
C PRO A 25 9.86 3.99 5.82
N PHE A 26 8.98 3.42 6.66
CA PHE A 26 7.70 4.05 6.96
C PHE A 26 7.64 4.69 8.33
N GLN A 27 8.69 4.56 9.15
CA GLN A 27 8.59 4.97 10.54
C GLN A 27 8.35 6.45 10.73
N LYS A 28 8.89 7.28 9.86
CA LYS A 28 8.76 8.72 10.01
C LYS A 28 7.67 9.31 9.14
N SER A 29 6.87 8.46 8.52
CA SER A 29 5.89 8.96 7.58
C SER A 29 4.50 8.46 7.94
N THR A 30 3.90 9.13 8.92
CA THR A 30 2.55 8.79 9.34
C THR A 30 1.59 8.85 8.16
N ARG A 31 1.76 9.86 7.31
CA ARG A 31 0.84 10.06 6.20
C ARG A 31 0.91 8.90 5.21
N LEU A 32 2.12 8.42 4.92
CA LEU A 32 2.26 7.31 3.99
C LEU A 32 1.73 6.01 4.59
N ARG A 33 1.91 5.83 5.91
CA ARG A 33 1.33 4.67 6.58
C ARG A 33 -0.19 4.69 6.47
N ASP A 34 -0.78 5.84 6.77
CA ASP A 34 -2.24 5.97 6.71
C ASP A 34 -2.75 5.73 5.30
N LEU A 35 -2.04 6.27 4.32
CA LEU A 35 -2.42 6.14 2.93
C LEU A 35 -2.40 4.66 2.51
N LEU A 36 -1.33 3.96 2.82
CA LEU A 36 -1.22 2.56 2.45
C LEU A 36 -2.29 1.73 3.14
N ARG A 37 -2.51 1.97 4.43
CA ARG A 37 -3.51 1.21 5.16
C ARG A 37 -4.90 1.44 4.60
N PHE A 38 -5.22 2.68 4.25
CA PHE A 38 -6.53 2.98 3.67
C PHE A 38 -6.72 2.27 2.34
N MET A 39 -5.72 2.38 1.47
CA MET A 39 -5.81 1.78 0.15
C MET A 39 -5.91 0.26 0.23
N ALA A 40 -5.12 -0.34 1.11
CA ALA A 40 -5.11 -1.80 1.24
C ALA A 40 -6.43 -2.30 1.83
N GLU A 41 -6.94 -1.61 2.84
CA GLU A 41 -8.17 -2.02 3.48
C GLU A 41 -9.32 -2.01 2.48
N ARG A 42 -9.43 -0.94 1.70
CA ARG A 42 -10.51 -0.85 0.72
C ARG A 42 -10.38 -1.91 -0.36
N THR A 43 -9.16 -2.20 -0.76
CA THR A 43 -8.94 -3.24 -1.75
C THR A 43 -9.30 -4.62 -1.20
N ILE A 44 -8.85 -4.92 0.00
CA ILE A 44 -9.09 -6.22 0.61
C ILE A 44 -10.59 -6.45 0.85
N HIS A 45 -11.30 -5.39 1.25
CA HIS A 45 -12.73 -5.48 1.49
C HIS A 45 -13.56 -5.45 0.21
N GLY A 46 -12.92 -5.39 -0.95
CA GLY A 46 -13.63 -5.39 -2.21
C GLY A 46 -14.38 -4.11 -2.49
N GLN A 47 -13.83 -2.98 -2.05
CA GLN A 47 -14.43 -1.67 -2.26
C GLN A 47 -13.52 -0.75 -3.03
N PRO A 48 -13.01 -1.17 -4.19
CA PRO A 48 -12.08 -0.33 -4.96
C PRO A 48 -12.72 0.93 -5.49
N GLN A 49 -14.05 0.98 -5.55
CA GLN A 49 -14.73 2.19 -6.00
C GLN A 49 -14.49 3.36 -5.07
N ASP A 50 -14.03 3.09 -3.84
CA ASP A 50 -13.68 4.15 -2.90
C ASP A 50 -12.30 4.71 -3.15
N LEU A 51 -11.54 4.11 -4.06
CA LEU A 51 -10.15 4.48 -4.27
C LEU A 51 -10.02 5.39 -5.47
N THR A 52 -10.63 6.56 -5.38
CA THR A 52 -10.42 7.64 -6.33
C THR A 52 -9.56 8.69 -5.67
N GLU A 53 -8.90 9.49 -6.48
CA GLU A 53 -8.05 10.55 -5.95
C GLU A 53 -8.83 11.44 -5.00
N HIS A 54 -10.04 11.81 -5.38
CA HIS A 54 -10.85 12.69 -4.58
C HIS A 54 -11.23 12.08 -3.23
N ARG A 55 -11.64 10.83 -3.24
CA ARG A 55 -12.03 10.16 -2.00
C ARG A 55 -10.86 9.93 -1.07
N ILE A 56 -9.71 9.59 -1.66
CA ILE A 56 -8.50 9.43 -0.87
C ILE A 56 -8.12 10.76 -0.23
N GLY A 57 -8.21 11.83 -0.99
CA GLY A 57 -7.91 13.15 -0.47
C GLY A 57 -8.77 13.49 0.73
N SER A 58 -10.05 13.22 0.65
CA SER A 58 -10.95 13.51 1.76
C SER A 58 -10.71 12.59 2.95
N ALA A 59 -10.54 11.29 2.69
CA ALA A 59 -10.46 10.32 3.77
C ALA A 59 -9.11 10.33 4.49
N VAL A 60 -8.03 10.51 3.74
CA VAL A 60 -6.69 10.40 4.31
C VAL A 60 -6.08 11.76 4.62
N PHE A 61 -6.33 12.74 3.76
CA PHE A 61 -5.67 14.04 3.88
C PHE A 61 -6.59 15.13 4.43
N GLY A 62 -7.82 14.78 4.77
CA GLY A 62 -8.74 15.74 5.35
C GLY A 62 -9.17 16.84 4.42
N LYS A 63 -9.10 16.61 3.11
CA LYS A 63 -9.49 17.61 2.15
C LYS A 63 -11.01 17.80 2.15
N PRO A 64 -11.48 19.02 1.86
CA PRO A 64 -12.92 19.24 1.72
C PRO A 64 -13.49 18.39 0.61
N GLN A 65 -14.78 18.10 0.70
CA GLN A 65 -15.40 17.23 -0.30
C GLN A 65 -15.39 17.85 -1.70
N ASP A 66 -15.30 19.16 -1.78
CA ASP A 66 -15.33 19.84 -3.07
C ASP A 66 -13.96 20.33 -3.53
N TYR A 67 -12.89 19.79 -2.93
CA TYR A 67 -11.58 20.25 -3.35
C TYR A 67 -11.27 19.77 -4.78
N SER A 68 -10.41 20.51 -5.45
CA SER A 68 -10.10 20.25 -6.84
C SER A 68 -8.86 19.36 -6.95
N VAL A 69 -9.02 18.15 -7.48
CA VAL A 69 -7.88 17.26 -7.69
C VAL A 69 -7.00 17.77 -8.83
N VAL A 70 -7.54 18.62 -9.70
CA VAL A 70 -6.75 19.21 -10.76
C VAL A 70 -5.72 20.18 -10.20
N GLU A 71 -6.15 20.99 -9.22
CA GLU A 71 -5.28 21.99 -8.65
C GLU A 71 -4.45 21.49 -7.48
N ASP A 72 -4.93 20.46 -6.80
CA ASP A 72 -4.27 19.95 -5.61
C ASP A 72 -3.74 18.55 -5.91
N SER A 73 -2.43 18.44 -6.06
CA SER A 73 -1.79 17.19 -6.43
C SER A 73 -1.32 16.38 -5.23
N SER A 74 -1.81 16.70 -4.03
CA SER A 74 -1.33 16.05 -2.81
C SER A 74 -1.40 14.53 -2.87
N VAL A 75 -2.54 14.00 -3.33
CA VAL A 75 -2.70 12.55 -3.37
C VAL A 75 -1.71 11.94 -4.34
N ARG A 76 -1.60 12.51 -5.53
CA ARG A 76 -0.69 11.97 -6.54
C ARG A 76 0.76 11.96 -6.06
N VAL A 77 1.17 13.04 -5.44
CA VAL A 77 2.53 13.16 -4.93
C VAL A 77 2.80 12.10 -3.85
N HIS A 78 1.85 11.94 -2.94
CA HIS A 78 2.04 10.98 -1.86
C HIS A 78 1.97 9.54 -2.36
N VAL A 79 1.14 9.26 -3.35
CA VAL A 79 1.10 7.92 -3.93
C VAL A 79 2.42 7.59 -4.63
N ARG A 80 3.01 8.58 -5.30
CA ARG A 80 4.32 8.36 -5.90
C ARG A 80 5.37 8.04 -4.84
N GLN A 81 5.36 8.80 -3.75
CA GLN A 81 6.28 8.53 -2.65
C GLN A 81 6.01 7.16 -2.04
N LEU A 82 4.75 6.78 -1.94
CA LEU A 82 4.40 5.48 -1.40
C LEU A 82 4.95 4.36 -2.27
N ARG A 83 4.86 4.51 -3.60
CA ARG A 83 5.42 3.51 -4.49
C ARG A 83 6.92 3.35 -4.27
N LEU A 84 7.63 4.45 -4.09
CA LEU A 84 9.06 4.39 -3.82
C LEU A 84 9.37 3.71 -2.50
N LYS A 85 8.57 4.00 -1.47
CA LYS A 85 8.78 3.36 -0.17
C LYS A 85 8.49 1.88 -0.22
N LEU A 86 7.51 1.47 -1.01
CA LEU A 86 7.24 0.05 -1.17
C LEU A 86 8.41 -0.66 -1.85
N HIS A 87 8.99 -0.04 -2.88
CA HIS A 87 10.18 -0.59 -3.51
C HIS A 87 11.30 -0.73 -2.51
N GLU A 88 11.48 0.30 -1.68
CA GLU A 88 12.51 0.29 -0.66
C GLU A 88 12.33 -0.88 0.31
N TYR A 89 11.08 -1.09 0.72
CA TYR A 89 10.78 -2.18 1.64
C TYR A 89 11.13 -3.54 1.02
N PHE A 90 10.68 -3.77 -0.20
CA PHE A 90 10.87 -5.08 -0.82
C PHE A 90 12.30 -5.31 -1.30
N ASP A 91 13.09 -4.26 -1.45
CA ASP A 91 14.50 -4.40 -1.74
C ASP A 91 15.33 -4.63 -0.48
N GLY A 92 14.78 -4.27 0.67
CA GLY A 92 15.50 -4.36 1.93
C GLY A 92 14.86 -5.33 2.89
N GLU A 93 14.11 -4.78 3.85
CA GLU A 93 13.53 -5.58 4.93
C GLU A 93 12.62 -6.68 4.41
N GLY A 94 11.91 -6.42 3.35
CA GLY A 94 10.91 -7.35 2.85
C GLY A 94 11.37 -8.18 1.67
N ARG A 95 12.68 -8.28 1.45
CA ARG A 95 13.14 -9.02 0.27
C ARG A 95 12.81 -10.50 0.33
N ASP A 96 12.53 -11.02 1.52
CA ASP A 96 12.17 -12.43 1.67
C ASP A 96 10.68 -12.65 1.80
N GLU A 97 9.88 -11.61 1.60
CA GLU A 97 8.43 -11.77 1.66
C GLU A 97 7.96 -12.64 0.50
N THR A 98 6.99 -13.49 0.79
CA THR A 98 6.42 -14.33 -0.25
C THR A 98 5.24 -13.68 -0.94
N CYS A 99 4.82 -12.54 -0.45
CA CYS A 99 3.75 -11.77 -1.04
C CYS A 99 4.22 -10.34 -1.15
N ILE A 100 4.01 -9.71 -2.30
CA ILE A 100 4.33 -8.30 -2.46
C ILE A 100 3.05 -7.54 -2.75
N VAL A 101 3.09 -6.26 -2.46
CA VAL A 101 1.99 -5.37 -2.78
C VAL A 101 2.51 -4.27 -3.68
N GLU A 102 1.73 -3.94 -4.69
CA GLU A 102 2.08 -2.91 -5.67
C GLU A 102 0.90 -1.98 -5.87
N ILE A 103 1.20 -0.78 -6.29
CA ILE A 103 0.18 0.18 -6.69
C ILE A 103 0.44 0.49 -8.16
N PRO A 104 -0.36 -0.07 -9.08
CA PRO A 104 -0.11 0.14 -10.50
C PRO A 104 -0.24 1.61 -10.86
N LYS A 105 0.51 2.03 -11.86
CA LYS A 105 0.40 3.39 -12.36
C LYS A 105 -1.00 3.62 -12.90
N GLY A 106 -1.53 4.79 -12.61
CA GLY A 106 -2.85 5.14 -13.10
C GLY A 106 -3.98 4.57 -12.28
N ALA A 107 -3.67 3.90 -11.17
CA ALA A 107 -4.69 3.34 -10.29
C ALA A 107 -4.32 3.61 -8.86
N TYR A 108 -5.30 3.49 -7.98
CA TYR A 108 -5.08 3.68 -6.55
C TYR A 108 -5.42 2.41 -5.77
N THR A 109 -5.58 1.31 -6.47
CA THR A 109 -5.79 0.03 -5.79
C THR A 109 -4.45 -0.60 -5.47
N THR A 110 -4.42 -1.40 -4.41
CA THR A 110 -3.25 -2.20 -4.13
C THR A 110 -3.44 -3.56 -4.78
N VAL A 111 -2.36 -4.08 -5.36
CA VAL A 111 -2.39 -5.39 -5.98
C VAL A 111 -1.44 -6.28 -5.21
N PHE A 112 -1.95 -7.40 -4.73
CA PHE A 112 -1.16 -8.35 -3.97
C PHE A 112 -0.81 -9.53 -4.86
N ARG A 113 0.48 -9.86 -4.92
CA ARG A 113 0.96 -10.96 -5.75
C ARG A 113 1.84 -11.87 -4.92
N THR A 114 1.69 -13.16 -5.13
CA THR A 114 2.61 -14.11 -4.53
C THR A 114 3.90 -14.10 -5.33
N VAL A 115 5.00 -13.90 -4.62
CA VAL A 115 6.31 -13.99 -5.24
C VAL A 115 6.83 -15.34 -4.89
N GLU A 116 6.42 -16.27 -5.68
CA GLU A 116 6.75 -17.60 -5.41
C GLU A 116 8.16 -17.85 -5.80
N GLN A 117 8.87 -18.59 -5.03
CA GLN A 117 10.08 -19.16 -5.51
C GLN A 117 11.21 -18.22 -5.76
N LYS A 118 11.30 -17.13 -5.03
CA LYS A 118 12.50 -16.32 -5.13
C LYS A 118 13.70 -17.21 -4.89
N THR A 119 13.62 -18.02 -3.86
CA THR A 119 14.70 -18.94 -3.56
C THR A 119 14.85 -19.98 -4.65
N ALA A 120 13.73 -20.51 -5.10
CA ALA A 120 13.77 -21.53 -6.13
C ALA A 120 14.28 -20.96 -7.44
N GLN A 121 13.91 -19.72 -7.73
CA GLN A 121 14.42 -19.08 -8.92
C GLN A 121 15.93 -18.93 -8.87
N ILE A 122 16.43 -18.50 -7.73
CA ILE A 122 17.85 -18.38 -7.56
C ILE A 122 18.49 -19.74 -7.72
N GLY A 123 17.89 -20.74 -7.09
CA GLY A 123 18.41 -22.08 -7.19
C GLY A 123 18.43 -22.60 -8.60
N ARG A 124 17.44 -22.23 -9.39
CA ARG A 124 17.39 -22.71 -10.76
C ARG A 124 18.19 -21.88 -11.72
N ALA A 125 18.35 -20.61 -11.41
CA ALA A 125 18.97 -19.71 -12.35
C ALA A 125 20.34 -20.15 -12.74
N HIS A 126 20.97 -20.87 -11.89
CA HIS A 126 22.31 -21.30 -12.18
C HIS A 126 22.40 -22.75 -12.46
N VAL A 127 21.33 -23.33 -12.59
CA VAL A 127 21.32 -24.72 -12.96
C VAL A 127 21.84 -24.89 -14.34
#